data_41d0f37151b067e111910e92b4fc116d
#
_entry.id   41d0f37151b067e111910e92b4fc116d
#
_cell.length_a   1.000
_cell.length_b   1.000
_cell.length_c   1.000
_cell.angle_alpha   90.00
_cell.angle_beta   90.00
_cell.angle_gamma   90.00
#
_symmetry.space_group_name_H-M   'P 1'
#
loop_
_entity.id
_entity.type
_entity.pdbx_description
1 polymer ?
#
loop_
_entity_poly.entity_id
_entity_poly.type
_entity_poly.pdbx_seq_one_letter_code
_entity_poly.pdbx_strand_id
1 'polypeptide(L)'
;MAEAVDDAIARLGRHRAVARVGTPSTAGGLTEVEVDIRVELPSRSRHEGQSATGVREVETCTFVFKSDWPLSAPRPFLRADFPLDLPHINAHRPGQAVSPCIFEGSLDELMHRFGVDAVVDQLVDWLHKAAS
;
A
#
# COMPACT_ATOMS: atom_id res chain seq x y z
N MET A 1 -17.76 2.73 14.10
CA MET A 1 -17.06 3.08 12.85
C MET A 1 -15.53 3.22 13.04
N ALA A 2 -15.10 4.11 13.96
CA ALA A 2 -13.66 4.24 14.27
C ALA A 2 -13.06 2.90 14.72
N GLU A 3 -13.80 2.15 15.53
CA GLU A 3 -13.41 0.84 16.03
C GLU A 3 -13.13 -0.15 14.89
N ALA A 4 -13.97 -0.16 13.85
CA ALA A 4 -13.77 -1.04 12.70
C ALA A 4 -12.51 -0.68 11.90
N VAL A 5 -12.21 0.61 11.76
CA VAL A 5 -10.97 1.06 11.11
C VAL A 5 -9.76 0.67 11.96
N ASP A 6 -9.85 0.87 13.28
CA ASP A 6 -8.77 0.49 14.19
C ASP A 6 -8.48 -1.01 14.13
N ASP A 7 -9.51 -1.84 14.02
CA ASP A 7 -9.36 -3.28 13.86
C ASP A 7 -8.65 -3.63 12.55
N ALA A 8 -8.99 -2.96 11.47
CA ALA A 8 -8.36 -3.16 10.18
C ALA A 8 -6.88 -2.76 10.23
N ILE A 9 -6.56 -1.64 10.88
CA ILE A 9 -5.18 -1.18 11.04
C ILE A 9 -4.38 -2.16 11.88
N ALA A 10 -4.95 -2.68 12.96
CA ALA A 10 -4.30 -3.70 13.78
C ALA A 10 -4.03 -4.97 12.97
N ARG A 11 -4.94 -5.33 12.09
CA ARG A 11 -4.77 -6.49 11.20
C ARG A 11 -3.66 -6.27 10.19
N LEU A 12 -3.54 -5.05 9.64
CA LEU A 12 -2.41 -4.70 8.76
C LEU A 12 -1.08 -4.97 9.47
N GLY A 13 -0.97 -4.58 10.74
CA GLY A 13 0.25 -4.78 11.52
C GLY A 13 0.63 -6.23 11.76
N ARG A 14 -0.30 -7.17 11.58
CA ARG A 14 -0.04 -8.60 11.73
C ARG A 14 0.34 -9.29 10.42
N HIS A 15 0.25 -8.59 9.30
CA HIS A 15 0.64 -9.16 8.01
C HIS A 15 2.16 -9.32 7.97
N ARG A 16 2.62 -10.48 7.48
CA ARG A 16 4.07 -10.80 7.46
C ARG A 16 4.92 -9.83 6.65
N ALA A 17 4.33 -9.19 5.62
CA ALA A 17 5.05 -8.23 4.80
C ALA A 17 5.07 -6.83 5.41
N VAL A 18 4.35 -6.60 6.49
CA VAL A 18 4.29 -5.30 7.16
C VAL A 18 5.34 -5.25 8.26
N ALA A 19 6.29 -4.32 8.10
CA ALA A 19 7.37 -4.13 9.07
C ALA A 19 6.95 -3.20 10.21
N ARG A 20 6.10 -2.20 9.91
CA ARG A 20 5.68 -1.20 10.87
C ARG A 20 4.37 -0.56 10.43
N VAL A 21 3.55 -0.21 11.38
CA VAL A 21 2.34 0.59 11.15
C VAL A 21 2.48 1.87 11.96
N GLY A 22 2.33 3.01 11.30
CA GLY A 22 2.42 4.32 11.94
C GLY A 22 1.16 4.67 12.74
N THR A 23 1.16 5.86 13.31
CA THR A 23 0.00 6.38 14.04
C THR A 23 -1.04 6.88 13.04
N PRO A 24 -2.29 6.40 13.09
CA PRO A 24 -3.32 6.87 12.16
C PRO A 24 -3.71 8.31 12.45
N SER A 25 -4.10 9.02 11.39
CA SER A 25 -4.56 10.40 11.46
C SER A 25 -5.90 10.50 10.73
N THR A 26 -6.90 11.08 11.39
CA THR A 26 -8.25 11.21 10.82
C THR A 26 -8.59 12.69 10.62
N ALA A 27 -8.98 13.04 9.40
CA ALA A 27 -9.40 14.39 9.06
C ALA A 27 -10.33 14.34 7.86
N GLY A 28 -11.39 15.12 7.85
CA GLY A 28 -12.32 15.25 6.73
C GLY A 28 -12.98 13.92 6.31
N GLY A 29 -13.21 13.03 7.26
CA GLY A 29 -13.82 11.72 6.98
C GLY A 29 -12.84 10.69 6.44
N LEU A 30 -11.57 11.03 6.30
CA LEU A 30 -10.52 10.11 5.85
C LEU A 30 -9.61 9.74 7.01
N THR A 31 -9.23 8.47 7.09
CA THR A 31 -8.22 8.01 8.04
C THR A 31 -7.00 7.54 7.25
N GLU A 32 -5.85 8.15 7.49
CA GLU A 32 -4.60 7.82 6.83
C GLU A 32 -3.65 7.16 7.81
N VAL A 33 -2.95 6.13 7.35
CA VAL A 33 -1.94 5.45 8.16
C VAL A 33 -0.77 5.07 7.29
N GLU A 34 0.45 5.38 7.73
CA GLU A 34 1.66 4.93 7.06
C GLU A 34 1.96 3.48 7.43
N VAL A 35 2.30 2.68 6.43
CA VAL A 35 2.60 1.27 6.60
C VAL A 35 3.91 0.98 5.87
N ASP A 36 4.89 0.45 6.59
CA ASP A 36 6.15 0.04 6.00
C ASP A 36 6.02 -1.39 5.49
N ILE A 37 6.19 -1.56 4.18
CA ILE A 37 6.03 -2.83 3.49
C ILE A 37 7.40 -3.41 3.14
N ARG A 38 7.66 -4.64 3.54
CA ARG A 38 8.87 -5.36 3.14
C ARG A 38 8.71 -5.85 1.71
N VAL A 39 9.69 -5.52 0.88
CA VAL A 39 9.71 -5.93 -0.52
C VAL A 39 10.87 -6.89 -0.73
N GLU A 40 10.58 -8.06 -1.32
CA GLU A 40 11.63 -8.99 -1.69
C GLU A 40 12.27 -8.53 -2.98
N LEU A 41 13.48 -7.97 -2.87
CA LEU A 41 14.23 -7.46 -4.02
C LEU A 41 14.88 -8.60 -4.78
N PRO A 42 15.17 -8.42 -6.10
CA PRO A 42 16.01 -9.36 -6.83
C PRO A 42 17.35 -9.57 -6.09
N SER A 43 17.87 -10.78 -6.11
CA SER A 43 19.07 -11.13 -5.33
C SER A 43 20.26 -10.23 -5.63
N ARG A 44 20.41 -9.77 -6.87
CA ARG A 44 21.48 -8.85 -7.27
C ARG A 44 21.38 -7.45 -6.63
N SER A 45 20.21 -7.09 -6.09
CA SER A 45 19.96 -5.77 -5.48
C SER A 45 19.86 -5.80 -3.98
N ARG A 46 19.87 -6.97 -3.35
CA ARG A 46 19.58 -7.10 -1.90
C ARG A 46 20.54 -6.33 -1.01
N HIS A 47 21.82 -6.38 -1.30
CA HIS A 47 22.81 -5.70 -0.46
C HIS A 47 22.80 -4.18 -0.64
N GLU A 48 22.20 -3.68 -1.70
CA GLU A 48 22.05 -2.23 -1.92
C GLU A 48 20.79 -1.67 -1.25
N GLY A 49 19.85 -2.54 -0.88
CA GLY A 49 18.60 -2.13 -0.27
C GLY A 49 17.63 -1.45 -1.23
N GLN A 50 17.93 -1.47 -2.52
CA GLN A 50 17.11 -0.84 -3.55
C GLN A 50 17.31 -1.55 -4.89
N SER A 51 16.23 -1.74 -5.64
CA SER A 51 16.29 -2.36 -6.96
C SER A 51 16.80 -1.36 -8.01
N ALA A 52 17.17 -1.90 -9.18
CA ALA A 52 17.59 -1.07 -10.32
C ALA A 52 16.48 -0.11 -10.77
N THR A 53 15.22 -0.47 -10.56
CA THR A 53 14.07 0.37 -10.90
C THR A 53 13.74 1.40 -9.81
N GLY A 54 14.43 1.38 -8.67
CA GLY A 54 14.25 2.36 -7.61
C GLY A 54 13.31 1.92 -6.48
N VAL A 55 12.86 0.67 -6.47
CA VAL A 55 12.03 0.14 -5.39
C VAL A 55 12.94 -0.20 -4.20
N ARG A 56 12.57 0.29 -3.02
CA ARG A 56 13.33 0.06 -1.78
C ARG A 56 12.94 -1.25 -1.13
N GLU A 57 13.84 -1.80 -0.34
CA GLU A 57 13.61 -3.03 0.43
C GLU A 57 12.47 -2.86 1.42
N VAL A 58 12.30 -1.66 1.99
CA VAL A 58 11.14 -1.29 2.79
C VAL A 58 10.51 -0.06 2.15
N GLU A 59 9.29 -0.21 1.66
CA GLU A 59 8.54 0.88 1.05
C GLU A 59 7.50 1.39 2.04
N THR A 60 7.53 2.69 2.33
CA THR A 60 6.52 3.32 3.17
C THR A 60 5.36 3.75 2.29
N CYS A 61 4.20 3.13 2.49
CA CYS A 61 2.98 3.43 1.77
C CYS A 61 1.96 4.04 2.73
N THR A 62 1.10 4.91 2.22
CA THR A 62 0.00 5.48 3.01
C THR A 62 -1.29 4.79 2.60
N PHE A 63 -1.96 4.18 3.57
CA PHE A 63 -3.28 3.58 3.34
C PHE A 63 -4.34 4.58 3.76
N VAL A 64 -5.29 4.85 2.86
CA VAL A 64 -6.37 5.82 3.11
C VAL A 64 -7.69 5.08 3.21
N PHE A 65 -8.32 5.16 4.39
CA PHE A 65 -9.65 4.59 4.64
C PHE A 65 -10.67 5.71 4.54
N LYS A 66 -11.71 5.48 3.74
CA LYS A 66 -12.81 6.45 3.59
C LYS A 66 -13.81 6.30 4.74
N SER A 67 -14.67 7.32 4.90
CA SER A 67 -15.69 7.33 5.94
C SER A 67 -16.74 6.22 5.78
N ASP A 68 -16.87 5.66 4.58
CA ASP A 68 -17.82 4.56 4.34
C ASP A 68 -17.25 3.17 4.67
N TRP A 69 -16.03 3.11 5.23
CA TRP A 69 -15.48 1.84 5.70
C TRP A 69 -16.53 1.08 6.52
N PRO A 70 -16.74 -0.22 6.32
CA PRO A 70 -15.94 -1.14 5.50
C PRO A 70 -16.47 -1.35 4.07
N LEU A 71 -17.29 -0.46 3.53
CA LEU A 71 -17.83 -0.60 2.17
C LEU A 71 -16.75 -0.44 1.11
N SER A 72 -15.83 0.53 1.30
CA SER A 72 -14.70 0.74 0.40
C SER A 72 -13.44 0.16 0.99
N ALA A 73 -12.62 -0.46 0.14
CA ALA A 73 -11.29 -0.92 0.53
C ALA A 73 -10.37 0.28 0.78
N PRO A 74 -9.39 0.15 1.70
CA PRO A 74 -8.38 1.19 1.83
C PRO A 74 -7.56 1.28 0.55
N ARG A 75 -7.22 2.49 0.14
CA ARG A 75 -6.42 2.73 -1.04
C ARG A 75 -4.97 2.98 -0.63
N PRO A 76 -4.01 2.19 -1.16
CA PRO A 76 -2.60 2.45 -0.89
C PRO A 76 -2.06 3.54 -1.80
N PHE A 77 -1.22 4.42 -1.23
CA PHE A 77 -0.47 5.43 -1.97
C PHE A 77 1.01 5.20 -1.75
N LEU A 78 1.80 5.37 -2.81
CA LEU A 78 3.25 5.20 -2.75
C LEU A 78 3.89 6.46 -2.15
N ARG A 79 5.16 6.33 -1.72
CA ARG A 79 5.93 7.50 -1.26
C ARG A 79 6.02 8.56 -2.35
N ALA A 80 6.16 9.82 -1.95
CA ALA A 80 6.12 10.96 -2.88
C ALA A 80 7.20 10.90 -3.96
N ASP A 81 8.36 10.34 -3.67
CA ASP A 81 9.50 10.24 -4.59
C ASP A 81 9.64 8.86 -5.25
N PHE A 82 8.56 8.06 -5.25
CA PHE A 82 8.57 6.76 -5.92
C PHE A 82 8.74 6.96 -7.43
N PRO A 83 9.51 6.07 -8.12
CA PRO A 83 9.71 6.18 -9.58
C PRO A 83 8.38 6.18 -10.34
N LEU A 84 8.20 7.14 -11.26
CA LEU A 84 6.93 7.37 -11.94
C LEU A 84 6.87 6.81 -13.37
N ASP A 85 7.97 6.27 -13.86
CA ASP A 85 8.06 5.71 -15.22
C ASP A 85 7.77 4.21 -15.29
N LEU A 86 7.17 3.67 -14.22
CA LEU A 86 6.80 2.27 -14.16
C LEU A 86 5.37 2.05 -14.68
N PRO A 87 5.06 0.87 -15.23
CA PRO A 87 3.71 0.57 -15.71
C PRO A 87 2.72 0.43 -14.54
N HIS A 88 1.42 0.53 -14.86
CA HIS A 88 0.32 0.35 -13.91
C HIS A 88 0.28 1.40 -12.78
N ILE A 89 0.77 2.60 -13.07
CA ILE A 89 0.60 3.74 -12.18
C ILE A 89 -0.60 4.55 -12.64
N ASN A 90 -1.52 4.84 -11.71
CA ASN A 90 -2.70 5.64 -12.00
C ASN A 90 -2.32 7.06 -12.42
N ALA A 91 -3.13 7.68 -13.28
CA ALA A 91 -2.91 9.05 -13.68
C ALA A 91 -2.82 9.97 -12.45
N HIS A 92 -1.86 10.89 -12.48
CA HIS A 92 -1.62 11.80 -11.36
C HIS A 92 -1.01 13.11 -11.87
N ARG A 93 -1.02 14.13 -11.04
CA ARG A 93 -0.35 15.39 -11.31
C ARG A 93 1.06 15.37 -10.72
N PRO A 94 2.02 16.11 -11.30
CA PRO A 94 3.35 16.25 -10.72
C PRO A 94 3.27 16.65 -9.23
N GLY A 95 4.03 15.97 -8.39
CA GLY A 95 4.06 16.23 -6.95
C GLY A 95 2.90 15.64 -6.17
N GLN A 96 1.92 15.04 -6.83
CA GLN A 96 0.80 14.38 -6.16
C GLN A 96 1.19 12.95 -5.76
N ALA A 97 0.69 12.49 -4.61
CA ALA A 97 0.88 11.11 -4.19
C ALA A 97 0.24 10.14 -5.21
N VAL A 98 0.95 9.05 -5.51
CA VAL A 98 0.56 8.12 -6.57
C VAL A 98 -0.02 6.86 -5.95
N SER A 99 -1.18 6.43 -6.46
CA SER A 99 -1.80 5.16 -6.11
C SER A 99 -1.57 4.18 -7.25
N PRO A 100 -0.93 3.02 -6.99
CA PRO A 100 -0.71 2.03 -8.03
C PRO A 100 -1.99 1.26 -8.38
N CYS A 101 -2.07 0.78 -9.60
CA CYS A 101 -3.14 -0.12 -10.01
C CYS A 101 -2.76 -1.55 -9.58
N ILE A 102 -3.10 -1.93 -8.34
CA ILE A 102 -2.64 -3.19 -7.76
C ILE A 102 -3.51 -4.39 -8.10
N PHE A 103 -4.70 -4.16 -8.65
CA PHE A 103 -5.64 -5.23 -8.94
C PHE A 103 -6.51 -4.86 -10.14
N GLU A 104 -6.70 -5.81 -11.07
CA GLU A 104 -7.53 -5.61 -12.27
C GLU A 104 -8.99 -5.94 -11.99
N GLY A 105 -9.60 -5.48 -11.08
CA GLY A 105 -11.00 -5.72 -10.74
C GLY A 105 -11.39 -4.78 -9.64
N SER A 106 -12.46 -5.12 -8.95
CA SER A 106 -12.91 -4.33 -7.81
C SER A 106 -12.07 -4.69 -6.58
N LEU A 107 -11.28 -3.74 -6.11
CA LEU A 107 -10.52 -3.89 -4.87
C LEU A 107 -11.46 -4.04 -3.68
N ASP A 108 -12.60 -3.34 -3.72
CA ASP A 108 -13.63 -3.44 -2.68
C ASP A 108 -14.17 -4.87 -2.57
N GLU A 109 -14.49 -5.48 -3.71
CA GLU A 109 -14.98 -6.85 -3.75
C GLU A 109 -13.92 -7.84 -3.26
N LEU A 110 -12.68 -7.65 -3.67
CA LEU A 110 -11.56 -8.49 -3.21
C LEU A 110 -11.44 -8.44 -1.69
N MET A 111 -11.50 -7.25 -1.12
CA MET A 111 -11.42 -7.07 0.33
C MET A 111 -12.62 -7.71 1.04
N HIS A 112 -13.84 -7.56 0.49
CA HIS A 112 -15.03 -8.15 1.09
C HIS A 112 -14.95 -9.68 1.12
N ARG A 113 -14.30 -10.29 0.15
CA ARG A 113 -14.17 -11.75 0.07
C ARG A 113 -13.04 -12.29 0.93
N PHE A 114 -11.91 -11.60 1.00
CA PHE A 114 -10.68 -12.14 1.57
C PHE A 114 -10.09 -11.29 2.70
N GLY A 115 -10.69 -10.15 3.01
CA GLY A 115 -10.23 -9.27 4.07
C GLY A 115 -9.17 -8.28 3.62
N VAL A 116 -8.76 -7.40 4.54
CA VAL A 116 -7.80 -6.34 4.26
C VAL A 116 -6.40 -6.90 3.90
N ASP A 117 -6.09 -8.09 4.36
CA ASP A 117 -4.83 -8.76 4.02
C ASP A 117 -4.67 -8.95 2.51
N ALA A 118 -5.78 -9.18 1.80
CA ALA A 118 -5.75 -9.33 0.34
C ALA A 118 -5.31 -8.04 -0.36
N VAL A 119 -5.64 -6.88 0.19
CA VAL A 119 -5.17 -5.59 -0.34
C VAL A 119 -3.66 -5.49 -0.18
N VAL A 120 -3.14 -5.87 0.98
CA VAL A 120 -1.68 -5.89 1.21
C VAL A 120 -1.00 -6.87 0.28
N ASP A 121 -1.57 -8.06 0.10
CA ASP A 121 -0.99 -9.09 -0.79
C ASP A 121 -0.87 -8.56 -2.22
N GLN A 122 -1.87 -7.86 -2.72
CA GLN A 122 -1.83 -7.28 -4.07
C GLN A 122 -0.77 -6.17 -4.17
N LEU A 123 -0.66 -5.34 -3.14
CA LEU A 123 0.35 -4.29 -3.11
C LEU A 123 1.77 -4.89 -3.09
N VAL A 124 1.99 -5.91 -2.29
CA VAL A 124 3.30 -6.60 -2.20
C VAL A 124 3.66 -7.20 -3.57
N ASP A 125 2.71 -7.85 -4.22
CA ASP A 125 2.92 -8.43 -5.55
C ASP A 125 3.26 -7.35 -6.57
N TRP A 126 2.55 -6.23 -6.54
CA TRP A 126 2.82 -5.10 -7.43
C TRP A 126 4.23 -4.54 -7.21
N LEU A 127 4.61 -4.34 -5.93
CA LEU A 127 5.94 -3.82 -5.59
C LEU A 127 7.04 -4.79 -6.00
N HIS A 128 6.81 -6.09 -5.84
CA HIS A 128 7.75 -7.13 -6.26
C HIS A 128 7.99 -7.06 -7.77
N LYS A 129 6.93 -6.93 -8.56
CA LYS A 129 7.02 -6.79 -10.01
C LYS A 129 7.71 -5.49 -10.40
N ALA A 130 7.41 -4.41 -9.71
CA ALA A 130 8.03 -3.11 -9.97
C ALA A 130 9.54 -3.13 -9.70
N ALA A 131 10.00 -3.97 -8.79
CA ALA A 131 11.40 -4.10 -8.42
C ALA A 131 12.23 -4.89 -9.45
N SER A 132 11.59 -5.60 -10.35
CA SER A 132 12.26 -6.48 -11.32
C SER A 132 13.00 -5.72 -12.44
#